data_c831e5f91b82081f03bf310d5babdbb8
#
_entry.id   c831e5f91b82081f03bf310d5babdbb8
#
_cell.length_a   1.000
_cell.length_b   1.000
_cell.length_c   1.000
_cell.angle_alpha   90.00
_cell.angle_beta   90.00
_cell.angle_gamma   90.00
#
_symmetry.space_group_name_H-M   'P 1'
#
loop_
_entity.id
_entity.type
_entity.pdbx_description
1 polymer ?
#
loop_
_entity_poly.entity_id
_entity_poly.type
_entity_poly.pdbx_seq_one_letter_code
_entity_poly.pdbx_strand_id
1 'polypeptide(L)' 'MRITELRERISTYFSDPHTYSQDTVHSELGGRTVNEALAAGMEPREIWLGVVAHNPEMPEKFR' A
#
# COMPACT_ATOMS: atom_id res chain seq x y z
N MET A 1 0.58 13.04 1.78
CA MET A 1 1.35 11.88 2.29
C MET A 1 2.62 11.72 1.48
N ARG A 2 3.73 11.44 2.13
CA ARG A 2 5.01 11.21 1.47
C ARG A 2 5.24 9.72 1.27
N ILE A 3 6.17 9.36 0.35
CA ILE A 3 6.52 7.96 0.10
C ILE A 3 7.03 7.30 1.38
N THR A 4 7.84 8.01 2.17
CA THR A 4 8.36 7.50 3.45
C THR A 4 7.24 7.17 4.42
N GLU A 5 6.22 8.02 4.48
CA GLU A 5 5.06 7.79 5.34
C GLU A 5 4.24 6.58 4.87
N LEU A 6 4.06 6.43 3.57
CA LEU A 6 3.41 5.24 3.00
C LEU A 6 4.16 3.97 3.39
N ARG A 7 5.50 3.97 3.25
CA ARG A 7 6.34 2.82 3.63
C ARG A 7 6.22 2.52 5.12
N GLU A 8 6.19 3.54 5.97
CA GLU A 8 6.03 3.37 7.41
C GLU A 8 4.69 2.73 7.77
N ARG A 9 3.61 3.18 7.14
CA ARG A 9 2.28 2.61 7.39
C ARG A 9 2.22 1.14 7.00
N ILE A 10 2.80 0.79 5.86
CA ILE A 10 2.87 -0.60 5.41
C ILE A 10 3.69 -1.43 6.42
N SER A 11 4.84 -0.90 6.85
CA SER A 11 5.71 -1.58 7.82
C SER A 11 5.03 -1.78 9.17
N THR A 12 4.14 -0.88 9.56
CA THR A 12 3.46 -0.96 10.84
C THR A 12 2.43 -2.09 10.86
N TYR A 13 1.75 -2.32 9.74
CA TYR A 13 0.69 -3.31 9.68
C TYR A 13 1.16 -4.69 9.19
N PHE A 14 2.00 -4.72 8.16
CA PHE A 14 2.44 -5.98 7.54
C PHE A 14 3.75 -6.47 8.14
N SER A 15 3.82 -7.78 8.41
CA SER A 15 5.03 -8.39 9.00
C SER A 15 6.20 -8.43 8.02
N ASP A 16 5.91 -8.49 6.71
CA ASP A 16 6.94 -8.45 5.66
C ASP A 16 6.57 -7.39 4.63
N PRO A 17 6.80 -6.11 4.98
CA PRO A 17 6.40 -4.99 4.13
C PRO A 17 7.11 -4.98 2.78
N HIS A 18 8.34 -5.45 2.71
CA HIS A 18 9.11 -5.48 1.47
C HIS A 18 8.46 -6.43 0.45
N THR A 19 8.18 -7.66 0.88
CA THR A 19 7.54 -8.65 0.02
C THR A 19 6.11 -8.22 -0.33
N TYR A 20 5.38 -7.66 0.63
CA TYR A 20 4.04 -7.17 0.37
C TYR A 20 4.05 -6.12 -0.74
N SER A 21 4.95 -5.14 -0.65
CA SER A 21 5.02 -4.04 -1.62
C SER A 21 5.46 -4.50 -3.00
N GLN A 22 6.23 -5.58 -3.07
CA GLN A 22 6.78 -6.08 -4.31
C GLN A 22 5.87 -7.09 -5.01
N ASP A 23 5.16 -7.92 -4.25
CA ASP A 23 4.48 -9.08 -4.80
C ASP A 23 2.95 -9.03 -4.75
N THR A 24 2.36 -8.23 -3.88
CA THR A 24 0.91 -8.19 -3.74
C THR A 24 0.29 -7.25 -4.77
N VAL A 25 -0.49 -7.83 -5.68
CA VAL A 25 -1.19 -7.07 -6.72
C VAL A 25 -2.54 -6.61 -6.18
N HIS A 26 -2.87 -5.34 -6.43
CA HIS A 26 -4.11 -4.72 -5.96
C HIS A 26 -4.98 -4.34 -7.15
N SER A 27 -6.18 -4.90 -7.24
CA SER A 27 -7.14 -4.45 -8.26
C SER A 27 -7.50 -2.98 -8.05
N GLU A 28 -7.47 -2.51 -6.81
CA GLU A 28 -7.71 -1.11 -6.44
C GLU A 28 -6.65 -0.16 -7.00
N LEU A 29 -5.50 -0.70 -7.37
CA LEU A 29 -4.41 0.07 -7.96
C LEU A 29 -4.26 -0.23 -9.47
N GLY A 30 -5.32 -0.68 -10.09
CA GLY A 30 -5.30 -1.01 -11.50
C GLY A 30 -4.48 -2.27 -11.82
N GLY A 31 -4.44 -3.21 -10.90
CA GLY A 31 -3.68 -4.46 -11.07
C GLY A 31 -2.19 -4.29 -10.85
N ARG A 32 -1.80 -3.33 -10.01
CA ARG A 32 -0.38 -3.05 -9.70
C ARG A 32 -0.05 -3.38 -8.26
N THR A 33 1.23 -3.71 -8.05
CA THR A 33 1.79 -3.75 -6.69
C THR A 33 2.03 -2.32 -6.20
N VAL A 34 2.31 -2.16 -4.90
CA VAL A 34 2.66 -0.85 -4.34
C VAL A 34 3.87 -0.26 -5.09
N ASN A 35 4.90 -1.07 -5.32
CA ASN A 35 6.10 -0.60 -6.01
C ASN A 35 5.80 -0.20 -7.46
N GLU A 36 4.97 -0.96 -8.16
CA GLU A 36 4.58 -0.62 -9.52
C GLU A 36 3.74 0.65 -9.56
N ALA A 37 2.85 0.83 -8.60
CA ALA A 37 2.03 2.03 -8.52
C ALA A 37 2.88 3.27 -8.29
N LEU A 38 3.88 3.17 -7.40
CA LEU A 38 4.83 4.28 -7.18
C LEU A 38 5.62 4.59 -8.45
N ALA A 39 6.09 3.57 -9.16
CA ALA A 39 6.83 3.75 -10.40
C ALA A 39 5.95 4.37 -11.50
N ALA A 40 4.65 4.12 -11.48
CA ALA A 40 3.70 4.69 -12.42
C ALA A 40 3.31 6.13 -12.09
N GLY A 41 3.81 6.67 -10.98
CA GLY A 41 3.53 8.06 -10.58
C GLY A 41 2.25 8.24 -9.78
N MET A 42 1.67 7.17 -9.25
CA MET A 42 0.50 7.30 -8.38
C MET A 42 0.90 7.97 -7.07
N GLU A 43 0.00 8.79 -6.53
CA GLU A 43 0.30 9.47 -5.28
C GLU A 43 0.26 8.50 -4.10
N PRO A 44 1.17 8.66 -3.12
CA PRO A 44 1.22 7.77 -1.95
C PRO A 44 -0.12 7.65 -1.21
N ARG A 45 -0.88 8.73 -1.11
CA ARG A 45 -2.21 8.69 -0.49
C ARG A 45 -3.17 7.79 -1.24
N GLU A 46 -3.17 7.86 -2.56
CA GLU A 46 -4.02 6.99 -3.39
C GLU A 46 -3.64 5.54 -3.22
N ILE A 47 -2.33 5.27 -3.18
CA ILE A 47 -1.82 3.92 -2.96
C ILE A 47 -2.26 3.40 -1.60
N TRP A 48 -2.14 4.23 -0.56
CA TRP A 48 -2.55 3.82 0.78
C TRP A 48 -4.05 3.51 0.85
N LEU A 49 -4.88 4.33 0.21
CA LEU A 49 -6.32 4.07 0.15
C LEU A 49 -6.61 2.75 -0.55
N GLY A 50 -5.86 2.43 -1.60
CA GLY A 50 -5.98 1.14 -2.29
C GLY A 50 -5.57 -0.03 -1.41
N VAL A 51 -4.50 0.13 -0.64
CA VAL A 51 -4.04 -0.89 0.32
C VAL A 51 -5.11 -1.14 1.39
N VAL A 52 -5.70 -0.09 1.93
CA VAL A 52 -6.76 -0.21 2.93
C VAL A 52 -7.99 -0.92 2.35
N ALA A 53 -8.38 -0.55 1.14
CA ALA A 53 -9.52 -1.18 0.47
C ALA A 53 -9.27 -2.65 0.16
N HIS A 54 -8.03 -3.00 -0.16
CA HIS A 54 -7.63 -4.39 -0.44
C HIS A 54 -7.60 -5.25 0.82
N ASN A 55 -7.50 -4.63 1.99
CA ASN A 55 -7.42 -5.31 3.28
C ASN A 55 -8.56 -4.84 4.20
N PRO A 56 -9.81 -5.25 3.93
CA PRO A 56 -10.95 -4.79 4.73
C PRO A 56 -10.89 -5.23 6.19
N GLU A 57 -10.10 -6.27 6.50
CA GLU A 57 -9.88 -6.74 7.86
C GLU A 57 -8.95 -5.83 8.66
N MET A 58 -8.32 -4.86 8.02
CA MET A 58 -7.38 -3.97 8.70
C MET A 58 -8.08 -3.17 9.80
N PRO A 59 -7.58 -3.21 11.05
CA PRO A 59 -8.15 -2.41 12.13
C PRO A 59 -8.07 -0.92 11.84
N GLU A 60 -9.06 -0.18 12.34
CA GLU A 60 -9.18 1.24 12.08
C GLU A 60 -7.95 2.05 12.50
N LYS A 61 -7.28 1.60 13.56
CA LYS A 61 -6.08 2.27 14.05
C LYS A 61 -4.91 2.30 13.05
N PHE A 62 -4.96 1.43 12.04
CA PHE A 62 -3.92 1.39 11.00
C PHE A 62 -4.31 2.14 9.72
N ARG A 63 -5.57 2.54 9.64
CA ARG A 63 -6.08 3.21 8.42
C ARG A 63 -5.72 4.71 8.35
#